data_2c499612b4f5aa01cba875575ad4d5d6
#
_entry.id   2c499612b4f5aa01cba875575ad4d5d6
#
_cell.length_a   1.000
_cell.length_b   1.000
_cell.length_c   1.000
_cell.angle_alpha   90.00
_cell.angle_beta   90.00
_cell.angle_gamma   90.00
#
_symmetry.space_group_name_H-M   'P 1'
#
loop_
_entity.id
_entity.type
_entity.pdbx_description
1 polymer ?
#
loop_
_entity_poly.entity_id
_entity_poly.type
_entity_poly.pdbx_seq_one_letter_code
_entity_poly.pdbx_strand_id
1 'polypeptide(L)'
;FNSIKNIRASSAGKSAPVADEREYRLVRASDGDSFVLKDGNGRTIRVRLYGIDAPESRQPYGKQSKAHLLSLIQNRPLRLKTMYLDNYKRTVSLVYLADKNGIDELSVNQRQVQAGMAWVYDYFCTSDICKTWKLEEAMARKERLGLWQDSDPTPPWQWRREQKKKKK
;
A
#
# COMPACT_ATOMS: atom_id res chain seq x y z
N PHE A 1 17.34 55.62 -10.78
CA PHE A 1 18.06 54.39 -10.40
C PHE A 1 17.07 53.52 -9.63
N ASN A 2 16.38 52.60 -10.29
CA ASN A 2 15.51 51.62 -9.63
C ASN A 2 16.11 50.24 -9.76
N SER A 3 16.62 49.72 -8.65
CA SER A 3 17.00 48.32 -8.50
C SER A 3 15.78 47.48 -8.17
N ILE A 4 15.32 46.70 -9.15
CA ILE A 4 14.29 45.67 -8.93
C ILE A 4 15.00 44.46 -8.35
N LYS A 5 14.79 44.19 -7.07
CA LYS A 5 15.24 42.95 -6.43
C LYS A 5 14.34 41.80 -6.91
N ASN A 6 14.94 40.91 -7.70
CA ASN A 6 14.36 39.62 -8.04
C ASN A 6 14.15 38.78 -6.78
N ILE A 7 12.91 38.63 -6.34
CA ILE A 7 12.53 37.64 -5.36
C ILE A 7 12.37 36.33 -6.09
N ARG A 8 13.39 35.48 -6.03
CA ARG A 8 13.25 34.07 -6.39
C ARG A 8 12.35 33.41 -5.37
N ALA A 9 11.13 33.07 -5.77
CA ALA A 9 10.30 32.12 -5.06
C ALA A 9 11.02 30.76 -5.06
N SER A 10 11.52 30.33 -3.91
CA SER A 10 11.98 28.98 -3.71
C SER A 10 10.77 28.06 -3.71
N SER A 11 10.56 27.34 -4.80
CA SER A 11 9.68 26.19 -4.81
C SER A 11 10.27 25.18 -3.81
N ALA A 12 9.66 25.06 -2.65
CA ALA A 12 9.92 23.94 -1.73
C ALA A 12 9.47 22.67 -2.43
N GLY A 13 10.38 22.01 -3.13
CA GLY A 13 10.19 20.70 -3.68
C GLY A 13 9.82 19.76 -2.54
N LYS A 14 8.64 19.18 -2.57
CA LYS A 14 8.29 18.03 -1.72
C LYS A 14 9.33 16.96 -2.04
N SER A 15 10.27 16.75 -1.12
CA SER A 15 11.21 15.65 -1.24
C SER A 15 10.42 14.35 -1.29
N ALA A 16 10.64 13.57 -2.36
CA ALA A 16 10.11 12.21 -2.44
C ALA A 16 10.48 11.44 -1.16
N PRO A 17 9.61 10.55 -0.66
CA PRO A 17 9.94 9.77 0.52
C PRO A 17 11.23 8.99 0.27
N VAL A 18 12.19 9.09 1.20
CA VAL A 18 13.47 8.37 1.11
C VAL A 18 13.18 6.89 1.20
N ALA A 19 13.13 6.21 0.06
CA ALA A 19 13.02 4.77 -0.03
C ALA A 19 14.43 4.15 0.06
N ASP A 20 14.49 2.90 0.51
CA ASP A 20 15.71 2.08 0.40
C ASP A 20 16.16 2.05 -1.07
N GLU A 21 17.45 2.29 -1.33
CA GLU A 21 18.00 2.29 -2.69
C GLU A 21 17.96 0.90 -3.36
N ARG A 22 17.75 -0.16 -2.57
CA ARG A 22 17.64 -1.53 -3.09
C ARG A 22 16.40 -1.71 -3.94
N GLU A 23 16.60 -2.36 -5.09
CA GLU A 23 15.52 -2.79 -5.95
C GLU A 23 15.06 -4.20 -5.57
N TYR A 24 13.75 -4.38 -5.54
CA TYR A 24 13.10 -5.65 -5.22
C TYR A 24 12.20 -6.11 -6.35
N ARG A 25 11.99 -7.43 -6.40
CA ARG A 25 11.07 -8.07 -7.33
C ARG A 25 10.15 -9.04 -6.61
N LEU A 26 8.92 -9.15 -7.11
CA LEU A 26 7.95 -10.09 -6.57
C LEU A 26 8.39 -11.54 -6.77
N VAL A 27 8.30 -12.34 -5.70
CA VAL A 27 8.39 -13.81 -5.74
C VAL A 27 7.00 -14.42 -5.76
N ARG A 28 6.14 -14.05 -4.80
CA ARG A 28 4.74 -14.50 -4.70
C ARG A 28 3.94 -13.60 -3.79
N ALA A 29 2.62 -13.53 -3.99
CA ALA A 29 1.69 -12.85 -3.10
C ALA A 29 0.79 -13.87 -2.39
N SER A 30 0.48 -13.60 -1.10
CA SER A 30 -0.48 -14.38 -0.31
C SER A 30 -1.91 -13.85 -0.51
N ASP A 31 -2.06 -12.53 -0.40
CA ASP A 31 -3.32 -11.80 -0.55
C ASP A 31 -3.06 -10.39 -1.10
N GLY A 32 -4.02 -9.47 -0.96
CA GLY A 32 -3.93 -8.12 -1.51
C GLY A 32 -2.99 -7.15 -0.79
N ASP A 33 -2.35 -7.58 0.30
CA ASP A 33 -1.46 -6.72 1.10
C ASP A 33 -0.22 -7.42 1.67
N SER A 34 -0.03 -8.70 1.39
CA SER A 34 1.07 -9.52 1.93
C SER A 34 1.72 -10.35 0.84
N PHE A 35 3.03 -10.24 0.70
CA PHE A 35 3.80 -10.88 -0.36
C PHE A 35 5.27 -11.08 0.03
N VAL A 36 5.97 -11.84 -0.80
CA VAL A 36 7.41 -12.10 -0.68
C VAL A 36 8.13 -11.44 -1.84
N LEU A 37 9.16 -10.69 -1.52
CA LEU A 37 10.07 -10.07 -2.46
C LEU A 37 11.46 -10.69 -2.38
N LYS A 38 12.24 -10.52 -3.43
CA LYS A 38 13.69 -10.78 -3.44
C LYS A 38 14.44 -9.53 -3.89
N ASP A 39 15.61 -9.31 -3.32
CA ASP A 39 16.56 -8.27 -3.75
C ASP A 39 17.47 -8.78 -4.88
N GLY A 40 18.35 -7.90 -5.37
CA GLY A 40 19.32 -8.23 -6.42
C GLY A 40 20.34 -9.31 -6.04
N ASN A 41 20.51 -9.61 -4.75
CA ASN A 41 21.37 -10.68 -4.23
C ASN A 41 20.61 -12.00 -4.00
N GLY A 42 19.33 -12.06 -4.37
CA GLY A 42 18.48 -13.24 -4.18
C GLY A 42 17.95 -13.43 -2.76
N ARG A 43 18.20 -12.49 -1.83
CA ARG A 43 17.65 -12.54 -0.46
C ARG A 43 16.17 -12.25 -0.49
N THR A 44 15.39 -13.07 0.20
CA THR A 44 13.93 -12.90 0.27
C THR A 44 13.52 -12.21 1.57
N ILE A 45 12.51 -11.36 1.45
CA ILE A 45 11.85 -10.72 2.58
C ILE A 45 10.33 -10.88 2.46
N ARG A 46 9.66 -11.00 3.60
CA ARG A 46 8.20 -10.97 3.66
C ARG A 46 7.75 -9.53 3.91
N VAL A 47 6.88 -9.03 3.04
CA VAL A 47 6.39 -7.66 3.09
C VAL A 47 4.89 -7.65 3.43
N ARG A 48 4.51 -6.70 4.26
CA ARG A 48 3.14 -6.31 4.57
C ARG A 48 2.96 -4.85 4.19
N LEU A 49 1.94 -4.53 3.43
CA LEU A 49 1.64 -3.13 3.12
C LEU A 49 1.23 -2.38 4.39
N TYR A 50 1.92 -1.27 4.69
CA TYR A 50 1.66 -0.42 5.83
C TYR A 50 0.27 0.22 5.76
N GLY A 51 -0.41 0.29 6.91
CA GLY A 51 -1.59 1.14 7.12
C GLY A 51 -2.87 0.70 6.43
N ILE A 52 -2.85 -0.39 5.66
CA ILE A 52 -4.04 -0.94 4.99
C ILE A 52 -4.30 -2.38 5.40
N ASP A 53 -5.51 -2.86 5.17
CA ASP A 53 -5.91 -4.24 5.40
C ASP A 53 -6.78 -4.70 4.22
N ALA A 54 -6.26 -5.66 3.46
CA ALA A 54 -6.96 -6.22 2.31
C ALA A 54 -7.82 -7.42 2.72
N PRO A 55 -8.90 -7.71 1.99
CA PRO A 55 -9.67 -8.91 2.22
C PRO A 55 -8.79 -10.16 2.18
N GLU A 56 -9.01 -11.04 3.15
CA GLU A 56 -8.33 -12.36 3.22
C GLU A 56 -8.64 -13.19 1.98
N SER A 57 -7.76 -14.13 1.63
CA SER A 57 -7.88 -14.93 0.38
C SER A 57 -9.23 -15.67 0.24
N ARG A 58 -9.87 -16.04 1.36
CA ARG A 58 -11.20 -16.70 1.38
C ARG A 58 -12.35 -15.76 1.65
N GLN A 59 -12.07 -14.51 1.90
CA GLN A 59 -13.07 -13.47 2.11
C GLN A 59 -13.61 -12.97 0.76
N PRO A 60 -14.87 -12.50 0.68
CA PRO A 60 -15.35 -11.79 -0.50
C PRO A 60 -14.36 -10.70 -0.92
N TYR A 61 -14.11 -10.55 -2.22
CA TYR A 61 -13.10 -9.68 -2.83
C TYR A 61 -11.62 -10.00 -2.54
N GLY A 62 -11.30 -11.07 -1.79
CA GLY A 62 -9.92 -11.45 -1.53
C GLY A 62 -9.13 -11.80 -2.80
N LYS A 63 -9.75 -12.53 -3.71
CA LYS A 63 -9.13 -12.87 -5.02
C LYS A 63 -8.93 -11.64 -5.90
N GLN A 64 -9.92 -10.73 -5.95
CA GLN A 64 -9.85 -9.49 -6.73
C GLN A 64 -8.79 -8.55 -6.17
N SER A 65 -8.71 -8.41 -4.85
CA SER A 65 -7.68 -7.60 -4.20
C SER A 65 -6.27 -8.11 -4.50
N LYS A 66 -6.06 -9.43 -4.40
CA LYS A 66 -4.78 -10.05 -4.79
C LYS A 66 -4.47 -9.85 -6.27
N ALA A 67 -5.45 -10.03 -7.16
CA ALA A 67 -5.27 -9.84 -8.59
C ALA A 67 -4.90 -8.39 -8.93
N HIS A 68 -5.52 -7.42 -8.28
CA HIS A 68 -5.17 -6.01 -8.45
C HIS A 68 -3.75 -5.72 -7.96
N LEU A 69 -3.36 -6.22 -6.78
CA LEU A 69 -1.97 -6.11 -6.32
C LEU A 69 -0.99 -6.67 -7.35
N LEU A 70 -1.23 -7.87 -7.85
CA LEU A 70 -0.38 -8.51 -8.87
C LEU A 70 -0.28 -7.68 -10.14
N SER A 71 -1.39 -7.09 -10.60
CA SER A 71 -1.40 -6.21 -11.78
C SER A 71 -0.50 -4.98 -11.62
N LEU A 72 -0.31 -4.52 -10.39
CA LEU A 72 0.57 -3.39 -10.08
C LEU A 72 2.04 -3.78 -10.03
N ILE A 73 2.37 -4.90 -9.36
CA ILE A 73 3.75 -5.20 -8.96
C ILE A 73 4.41 -6.36 -9.71
N GLN A 74 3.65 -7.19 -10.43
CA GLN A 74 4.22 -8.34 -11.14
C GLN A 74 5.15 -7.89 -12.27
N ASN A 75 6.35 -8.48 -12.32
CA ASN A 75 7.40 -8.18 -13.30
C ASN A 75 7.90 -6.72 -13.30
N ARG A 76 7.67 -5.99 -12.22
CA ARG A 76 8.12 -4.60 -12.07
C ARG A 76 9.13 -4.46 -10.94
N PRO A 77 10.11 -3.57 -11.09
CA PRO A 77 11.02 -3.23 -9.99
C PRO A 77 10.28 -2.41 -8.92
N LEU A 78 10.57 -2.71 -7.66
CA LEU A 78 9.94 -2.11 -6.51
C LEU A 78 10.98 -1.46 -5.60
N ARG A 79 10.57 -0.38 -4.92
CA ARG A 79 11.29 0.28 -3.83
C ARG A 79 10.46 0.23 -2.56
N LEU A 80 11.14 0.09 -1.43
CA LEU A 80 10.49 0.02 -0.13
C LEU A 80 10.88 1.22 0.73
N LYS A 81 9.90 1.82 1.39
CA LYS A 81 10.11 2.64 2.58
C LYS A 81 9.63 1.84 3.78
N THR A 82 10.57 1.20 4.48
CA THR A 82 10.26 0.39 5.65
C THR A 82 9.83 1.27 6.81
N MET A 83 8.68 0.95 7.39
CA MET A 83 8.14 1.63 8.58
C MET A 83 8.58 0.92 9.86
N TYR A 84 8.43 -0.39 9.91
CA TYR A 84 8.86 -1.24 11.04
C TYR A 84 8.85 -2.72 10.66
N LEU A 85 9.40 -3.55 11.54
CA LEU A 85 9.32 -5.01 11.49
C LEU A 85 8.25 -5.48 12.49
N ASP A 86 7.27 -6.27 12.03
CA ASP A 86 6.21 -6.76 12.91
C ASP A 86 6.62 -8.02 13.68
N ASN A 87 5.76 -8.45 14.63
CA ASN A 87 5.99 -9.64 15.47
C ASN A 87 6.05 -10.95 14.67
N TYR A 88 5.57 -10.95 13.42
CA TYR A 88 5.67 -12.09 12.49
C TYR A 88 6.90 -12.03 11.60
N LYS A 89 7.84 -11.13 11.88
CA LYS A 89 9.05 -10.88 11.09
C LYS A 89 8.73 -10.48 9.62
N ARG A 90 7.64 -9.73 9.41
CA ARG A 90 7.34 -9.10 8.13
C ARG A 90 7.83 -7.66 8.15
N THR A 91 8.41 -7.23 7.05
CA THR A 91 8.78 -5.84 6.83
C THR A 91 7.52 -5.07 6.45
N VAL A 92 7.00 -4.24 7.37
CA VAL A 92 5.84 -3.40 7.12
C VAL A 92 6.28 -2.12 6.43
N SER A 93 5.81 -1.89 5.19
CA SER A 93 6.39 -0.88 4.31
C SER A 93 5.36 -0.13 3.48
N LEU A 94 5.73 1.09 3.09
CA LEU A 94 5.23 1.72 1.87
C LEU A 94 6.00 1.11 0.70
N VAL A 95 5.30 0.70 -0.35
CA VAL A 95 5.89 0.07 -1.53
C VAL A 95 5.62 0.96 -2.74
N TYR A 96 6.65 1.21 -3.52
CA TYR A 96 6.61 2.07 -4.69
C TYR A 96 7.05 1.32 -5.93
N LEU A 97 6.43 1.62 -7.07
CA LEU A 97 6.93 1.21 -8.36
C LEU A 97 8.15 2.04 -8.71
N ALA A 98 9.15 1.42 -9.30
CA ALA A 98 10.34 2.10 -9.78
C ALA A 98 10.49 1.84 -11.30
N ASP A 99 11.05 2.80 -11.99
CA ASP A 99 11.47 2.68 -13.39
C ASP A 99 12.73 3.50 -13.64
N LYS A 100 13.15 3.60 -14.90
CA LYS A 100 14.32 4.39 -15.31
C LYS A 100 14.18 5.90 -15.04
N ASN A 101 12.98 6.40 -14.83
CA ASN A 101 12.69 7.82 -14.56
C ASN A 101 12.62 8.12 -13.05
N GLY A 102 12.66 7.10 -12.19
CA GLY A 102 12.64 7.25 -10.74
C GLY A 102 11.62 6.36 -10.04
N ILE A 103 11.09 6.86 -8.93
CA ILE A 103 10.10 6.19 -8.09
C ILE A 103 8.75 6.85 -8.30
N ASP A 104 7.69 6.06 -8.45
CA ASP A 104 6.32 6.54 -8.56
C ASP A 104 5.94 7.37 -7.30
N GLU A 105 5.19 8.44 -7.49
CA GLU A 105 4.72 9.29 -6.38
C GLU A 105 3.69 8.57 -5.51
N LEU A 106 2.86 7.72 -6.11
CA LEU A 106 1.84 6.97 -5.40
C LEU A 106 2.35 5.59 -4.99
N SER A 107 2.22 5.28 -3.72
CA SER A 107 2.52 3.93 -3.24
C SER A 107 1.51 2.89 -3.73
N VAL A 108 1.95 1.63 -3.81
CA VAL A 108 1.07 0.47 -4.06
C VAL A 108 -0.03 0.38 -2.99
N ASN A 109 0.30 0.73 -1.73
CA ASN A 109 -0.64 0.84 -0.62
C ASN A 109 -1.83 1.75 -0.98
N GLN A 110 -1.51 2.96 -1.42
CA GLN A 110 -2.49 3.98 -1.80
C GLN A 110 -3.32 3.54 -3.00
N ARG A 111 -2.70 2.91 -4.00
CA ARG A 111 -3.40 2.40 -5.18
C ARG A 111 -4.41 1.30 -4.83
N GLN A 112 -4.11 0.45 -3.84
CA GLN A 112 -5.06 -0.54 -3.31
C GLN A 112 -6.27 0.13 -2.68
N VAL A 113 -6.08 1.21 -1.92
CA VAL A 113 -7.18 1.99 -1.32
C VAL A 113 -8.02 2.68 -2.39
N GLN A 114 -7.39 3.38 -3.33
CA GLN A 114 -8.08 4.10 -4.42
C GLN A 114 -8.95 3.18 -5.28
N ALA A 115 -8.49 1.95 -5.51
CA ALA A 115 -9.21 0.95 -6.30
C ALA A 115 -10.33 0.23 -5.52
N GLY A 116 -10.51 0.54 -4.23
CA GLY A 116 -11.45 -0.19 -3.38
C GLY A 116 -11.05 -1.64 -3.14
N MET A 117 -9.74 -1.93 -3.09
CA MET A 117 -9.19 -3.28 -2.91
C MET A 117 -8.61 -3.52 -1.51
N ALA A 118 -8.60 -2.50 -0.66
CA ALA A 118 -8.19 -2.58 0.73
C ALA A 118 -8.88 -1.49 1.56
N TRP A 119 -8.99 -1.76 2.85
CA TRP A 119 -9.41 -0.81 3.87
C TRP A 119 -8.21 -0.03 4.38
N VAL A 120 -8.39 1.24 4.74
CA VAL A 120 -7.44 1.92 5.62
C VAL A 120 -7.64 1.35 7.02
N TYR A 121 -6.54 0.88 7.61
CA TYR A 121 -6.61 0.24 8.93
C TYR A 121 -6.17 1.24 10.01
N ASP A 122 -7.12 1.96 10.57
CA ASP A 122 -6.88 3.08 11.51
C ASP A 122 -5.94 2.72 12.66
N TYR A 123 -6.07 1.53 13.21
CA TYR A 123 -5.24 1.08 14.33
C TYR A 123 -3.74 1.07 13.97
N PHE A 124 -3.38 0.74 12.73
CA PHE A 124 -2.00 0.67 12.26
C PHE A 124 -1.60 1.82 11.31
N CYS A 125 -2.55 2.62 10.85
CA CYS A 125 -2.28 3.77 9.99
C CYS A 125 -2.18 5.04 10.83
N THR A 126 -0.99 5.36 11.29
CA THR A 126 -0.76 6.43 12.29
C THR A 126 0.04 7.62 11.75
N SER A 127 0.50 7.58 10.52
CA SER A 127 1.23 8.67 9.88
C SER A 127 0.29 9.64 9.15
N ASP A 128 0.77 10.85 8.82
CA ASP A 128 -0.04 11.88 8.16
C ASP A 128 -0.61 11.46 6.80
N ILE A 129 0.06 10.57 6.08
CA ILE A 129 -0.42 10.03 4.80
C ILE A 129 -1.78 9.33 4.93
N CYS A 130 -2.09 8.82 6.13
CA CYS A 130 -3.35 8.13 6.41
C CYS A 130 -4.57 9.04 6.28
N LYS A 131 -4.42 10.34 6.51
CA LYS A 131 -5.49 11.33 6.33
C LYS A 131 -5.92 11.39 4.86
N THR A 132 -4.95 11.42 3.95
CA THR A 132 -5.22 11.38 2.50
C THR A 132 -5.88 10.05 2.11
N TRP A 133 -5.38 8.92 2.59
CA TRP A 133 -5.93 7.61 2.27
C TRP A 133 -7.37 7.42 2.78
N LYS A 134 -7.72 8.03 3.92
CA LYS A 134 -9.10 8.05 4.41
C LYS A 134 -10.06 8.78 3.48
N LEU A 135 -9.63 9.90 2.91
CA LEU A 135 -10.41 10.63 1.91
C LEU A 135 -10.56 9.79 0.63
N GLU A 136 -9.50 9.14 0.19
CA GLU A 136 -9.52 8.28 -1.00
C GLU A 136 -10.39 7.03 -0.79
N GLU A 137 -10.37 6.43 0.40
CA GLU A 137 -11.28 5.36 0.77
C GLU A 137 -12.74 5.84 0.71
N ALA A 138 -13.03 7.02 1.25
CA ALA A 138 -14.38 7.60 1.20
C ALA A 138 -14.84 7.84 -0.25
N MET A 139 -13.94 8.27 -1.14
CA MET A 139 -14.23 8.42 -2.56
C MET A 139 -14.50 7.06 -3.23
N ALA A 140 -13.65 6.07 -2.98
CA ALA A 140 -13.85 4.72 -3.51
C ALA A 140 -15.18 4.11 -3.05
N ARG A 141 -15.60 4.34 -1.81
CA ARG A 141 -16.91 3.94 -1.27
C ARG A 141 -18.05 4.64 -2.01
N LYS A 142 -17.97 5.96 -2.18
CA LYS A 142 -18.99 6.75 -2.89
C LYS A 142 -19.17 6.27 -4.34
N GLU A 143 -18.07 5.95 -5.00
CA GLU A 143 -18.05 5.46 -6.39
C GLU A 143 -18.31 3.95 -6.48
N ARG A 144 -18.48 3.26 -5.35
CA ARG A 144 -18.75 1.81 -5.28
C ARG A 144 -17.68 0.97 -5.99
N LEU A 145 -16.42 1.35 -5.83
CA LEU A 145 -15.28 0.65 -6.43
C LEU A 145 -14.92 -0.62 -5.65
N GLY A 146 -14.53 -1.67 -6.36
CA GLY A 146 -14.02 -2.89 -5.77
C GLY A 146 -14.95 -3.49 -4.73
N LEU A 147 -14.44 -3.71 -3.52
CA LEU A 147 -15.19 -4.29 -2.39
C LEU A 147 -16.38 -3.42 -1.94
N TRP A 148 -16.37 -2.12 -2.28
CA TRP A 148 -17.45 -1.18 -1.96
C TRP A 148 -18.70 -1.34 -2.86
N GLN A 149 -18.68 -2.25 -3.83
CA GLN A 149 -19.86 -2.68 -4.56
C GLN A 149 -20.82 -3.47 -3.63
N ASP A 150 -20.28 -4.15 -2.62
CA ASP A 150 -21.05 -4.72 -1.54
C ASP A 150 -21.65 -3.58 -0.69
N SER A 151 -22.90 -3.68 -0.32
CA SER A 151 -23.58 -2.69 0.51
C SER A 151 -23.13 -2.71 1.98
N ASP A 152 -22.64 -3.87 2.45
CA ASP A 152 -22.17 -4.08 3.83
C ASP A 152 -20.93 -4.98 3.86
N PRO A 153 -19.80 -4.50 3.32
CA PRO A 153 -18.59 -5.29 3.26
C PRO A 153 -17.99 -5.48 4.66
N THR A 154 -17.69 -6.73 5.02
CA THR A 154 -17.05 -7.06 6.30
C THR A 154 -15.58 -6.66 6.28
N PRO A 155 -15.08 -5.86 7.24
CA PRO A 155 -13.66 -5.57 7.34
C PRO A 155 -12.81 -6.83 7.62
N PRO A 156 -11.57 -6.91 7.09
CA PRO A 156 -10.74 -8.10 7.26
C PRO A 156 -10.46 -8.46 8.73
N TRP A 157 -10.27 -7.47 9.60
CA TRP A 157 -10.06 -7.71 11.04
C TRP A 157 -11.30 -8.29 11.74
N GLN A 158 -12.50 -7.95 11.29
CA GLN A 158 -13.75 -8.56 11.76
C GLN A 158 -13.88 -9.99 11.22
N TRP A 159 -13.63 -10.19 9.93
CA TRP A 159 -13.62 -11.51 9.29
C TRP A 159 -12.71 -12.49 10.04
N ARG A 160 -11.47 -12.09 10.35
CA ARG A 160 -10.54 -12.93 11.14
C ARG A 160 -11.08 -13.31 12.51
N ARG A 161 -11.74 -12.38 13.22
CA ARG A 161 -12.37 -12.66 14.52
C ARG A 161 -13.51 -13.68 14.40
N GLU A 162 -14.34 -13.53 13.40
CA GLU A 162 -15.47 -14.44 13.14
C GLU A 162 -14.98 -15.85 12.77
N GLN A 163 -13.94 -15.97 11.93
CA GLN A 163 -13.37 -17.27 11.57
C GLN A 163 -12.74 -17.99 12.78
N LYS A 164 -12.14 -17.27 13.72
CA LYS A 164 -11.61 -17.84 14.96
C LYS A 164 -12.73 -18.40 15.88
N LYS A 165 -13.87 -17.73 15.92
CA LYS A 165 -15.05 -18.22 16.69
C LYS A 165 -15.63 -19.51 16.13
N LYS A 166 -15.67 -19.66 14.80
CA LYS A 166 -16.20 -20.86 14.13
C LYS A 166 -15.32 -22.10 14.29
N LYS A 167 -14.04 -21.93 14.70
CA LYS A 167 -13.09 -23.04 14.93
C LYS A 167 -13.05 -23.55 16.37
N LYS A 168 -13.78 -22.92 17.29
CA LYS A 168 -13.97 -23.35 18.68
C LYS A 168 -15.29 -24.09 18.84
#